data_369c26f29be84b519059a83ad81315a2
#
_entry.id   369c26f29be84b519059a83ad81315a2
#
_cell.length_a   1.000
_cell.length_b   1.000
_cell.length_c   1.000
_cell.angle_alpha   90.00
_cell.angle_beta   90.00
_cell.angle_gamma   90.00
#
_symmetry.space_group_name_H-M   'P 1'
#
loop_
_entity.id
_entity.type
_entity.pdbx_description
1 polymer ?
#
loop_
_entity_poly.entity_id
_entity_poly.type
_entity_poly.pdbx_seq_one_letter_code
_entity_poly.pdbx_strand_id
1 'polypeptide(L)'
;MQWAEFQSPERGFAVSFPGTPKMTSVPVEGQNPLLQYDFQVSVGDNTVYSVTVFEYPAGKAPSRIDNDYYVRLVNAYAKGSEARLRKRGPVTVAGRSGFEAIADDGKGKLNHLVDIVPAGNRIYILATAGPRNHATGDDAERFRDSFRLLGEETQLQSAGTAPAPAQ
;
A
#
# COMPACT_ATOMS: atom_id res chain seq x y z
N MET A 1 20.28 7.51 -6.41
CA MET A 1 19.16 6.73 -5.87
C MET A 1 19.15 5.38 -6.56
N GLN A 2 19.18 4.33 -5.79
CA GLN A 2 19.29 2.99 -6.34
C GLN A 2 18.10 2.15 -5.92
N TRP A 3 17.32 1.69 -6.87
CA TRP A 3 16.12 0.90 -6.64
C TRP A 3 16.45 -0.57 -6.54
N ALA A 4 15.86 -1.25 -5.57
CA ALA A 4 16.00 -2.69 -5.41
C ALA A 4 14.73 -3.28 -4.83
N GLU A 5 14.43 -4.50 -5.21
CA GLU A 5 13.25 -5.18 -4.67
C GLU A 5 13.49 -5.56 -3.21
N PHE A 6 12.55 -5.19 -2.37
CA PHE A 6 12.49 -5.60 -0.98
C PHE A 6 11.37 -6.62 -0.82
N GLN A 7 11.61 -7.69 -0.11
CA GLN A 7 10.61 -8.73 0.14
C GLN A 7 10.35 -8.87 1.63
N SER A 8 9.08 -8.97 1.99
CA SER A 8 8.66 -9.29 3.35
C SER A 8 7.75 -10.51 3.30
N PRO A 9 8.33 -11.73 3.34
CA PRO A 9 7.51 -12.94 3.30
C PRO A 9 6.54 -13.02 4.47
N GLU A 10 6.92 -12.51 5.63
CA GLU A 10 6.06 -12.51 6.80
C GLU A 10 4.83 -11.63 6.62
N ARG A 11 4.94 -10.56 5.87
CA ARG A 11 3.82 -9.66 5.59
C ARG A 11 3.25 -9.87 4.19
N GLY A 12 3.81 -10.82 3.45
CA GLY A 12 3.21 -11.29 2.20
C GLY A 12 3.36 -10.39 1.00
N PHE A 13 4.37 -9.53 0.94
CA PHE A 13 4.54 -8.63 -0.19
C PHE A 13 5.98 -8.41 -0.60
N ALA A 14 6.15 -7.88 -1.79
CA ALA A 14 7.42 -7.38 -2.30
C ALA A 14 7.15 -6.06 -3.03
N VAL A 15 8.11 -5.17 -3.01
CA VAL A 15 8.02 -3.88 -3.70
C VAL A 15 9.43 -3.34 -3.88
N SER A 16 9.65 -2.56 -4.93
CA SER A 16 10.93 -1.89 -5.12
C SER A 16 10.97 -0.59 -4.35
N PHE A 17 12.02 -0.41 -3.56
CA PHE A 17 12.30 0.82 -2.84
C PHE A 17 13.59 1.45 -3.34
N PRO A 18 13.70 2.78 -3.28
CA PRO A 18 14.96 3.46 -3.62
C PRO A 18 15.94 3.50 -2.44
N GLY A 19 16.05 2.41 -1.72
CA GLY A 19 16.91 2.28 -0.55
C GLY A 19 16.42 1.16 0.34
N THR A 20 17.08 0.96 1.47
CA THR A 20 16.71 -0.07 2.43
C THR A 20 15.60 0.47 3.34
N PRO A 21 14.44 -0.18 3.38
CA PRO A 21 13.36 0.33 4.22
C PRO A 21 13.62 0.09 5.70
N LYS A 22 13.11 1.02 6.50
CA LYS A 22 13.08 0.89 7.95
C LYS A 22 11.68 0.43 8.33
N MET A 23 11.61 -0.63 9.11
CA MET A 23 10.33 -1.19 9.53
C MET A 23 10.03 -0.80 10.98
N THR A 24 8.81 -0.35 11.21
CA THR A 24 8.28 -0.12 12.55
C THR A 24 6.96 -0.86 12.66
N SER A 25 6.59 -1.24 13.89
CA SER A 25 5.30 -1.90 14.12
C SER A 25 4.67 -1.32 15.37
N VAL A 26 3.36 -1.12 15.30
CA VAL A 26 2.60 -0.62 16.45
C VAL A 26 1.25 -1.32 16.50
N PRO A 27 0.75 -1.62 17.69
CA PRO A 27 -0.64 -2.07 17.81
C PRO A 27 -1.55 -0.86 17.55
N VAL A 28 -2.61 -1.08 16.79
CA VAL A 28 -3.61 -0.04 16.58
C VAL A 28 -4.67 -0.22 17.66
N GLU A 29 -4.88 0.82 18.46
CA GLU A 29 -5.85 0.78 19.51
C GLU A 29 -7.26 0.73 18.94
N GLY A 30 -8.14 0.02 19.60
CA GLY A 30 -9.51 -0.13 19.16
C GLY A 30 -10.13 -1.41 19.69
N GLN A 31 -11.32 -1.68 19.21
CA GLN A 31 -12.10 -2.84 19.67
C GLN A 31 -11.53 -4.16 19.19
N ASN A 32 -10.92 -4.19 18.03
CA ASN A 32 -10.32 -5.40 17.48
C ASN A 32 -8.82 -5.24 17.44
N PRO A 33 -8.06 -6.19 17.97
CA PRO A 33 -6.61 -6.13 17.86
C PRO A 33 -6.22 -6.07 16.39
N LEU A 34 -5.45 -5.05 16.07
CA LEU A 34 -5.00 -4.80 14.71
C LEU A 34 -3.54 -4.42 14.80
N LEU A 35 -2.71 -5.04 14.00
CA LEU A 35 -1.30 -4.71 13.94
C LEU A 35 -1.03 -3.88 12.69
N GLN A 36 -0.22 -2.86 12.86
CA GLN A 36 0.22 -2.01 11.77
C GLN A 36 1.72 -2.13 11.62
N TYR A 37 2.16 -2.43 10.42
CA TYR A 37 3.58 -2.50 10.08
C TYR A 37 3.88 -1.47 9.01
N ASP A 38 4.85 -0.61 9.27
CA ASP A 38 5.25 0.44 8.33
C ASP A 38 6.66 0.17 7.82
N PHE A 39 6.81 0.17 6.51
CA PHE A 39 8.10 0.02 5.83
C PHE A 39 8.33 1.31 5.08
N GLN A 40 9.40 2.04 5.41
CA GLN A 40 9.57 3.39 4.88
C GLN A 40 10.99 3.65 4.42
N VAL A 41 11.11 4.35 3.31
CA VAL A 41 12.38 4.87 2.79
C VAL A 41 12.20 6.37 2.56
N SER A 42 13.13 7.15 3.06
CA SER A 42 13.18 8.60 2.81
C SER A 42 14.33 8.89 1.85
N VAL A 43 14.07 9.73 0.88
CA VAL A 43 15.07 10.15 -0.10
C VAL A 43 15.19 11.66 -0.02
N GLY A 44 16.38 12.14 0.36
CA GLY A 44 16.58 13.57 0.59
C GLY A 44 15.68 14.06 1.71
N ASP A 45 15.28 15.31 1.63
CA ASP A 45 14.54 15.98 2.71
C ASP A 45 13.03 15.98 2.50
N ASN A 46 12.56 15.61 1.30
CA ASN A 46 11.16 15.84 0.96
C ASN A 46 10.50 14.74 0.15
N THR A 47 11.11 13.55 0.06
CA THR A 47 10.50 12.44 -0.67
C THR A 47 10.49 11.20 0.19
N VAL A 48 9.35 10.52 0.24
CA VAL A 48 9.19 9.33 1.07
C VAL A 48 8.39 8.28 0.31
N TYR A 49 8.73 7.02 0.55
CA TYR A 49 8.03 5.87 0.02
C TYR A 49 7.69 4.96 1.19
N SER A 50 6.46 4.49 1.27
CA SER A 50 6.06 3.62 2.37
C SER A 50 5.06 2.56 1.94
N VAL A 51 5.14 1.41 2.60
CA VAL A 51 4.10 0.39 2.56
C VAL A 51 3.65 0.22 4.00
N THR A 52 2.36 0.42 4.23
CA THR A 52 1.74 0.16 5.52
C THR A 52 0.89 -1.09 5.39
N VAL A 53 1.08 -2.03 6.29
CA VAL A 53 0.30 -3.26 6.30
C VAL A 53 -0.54 -3.28 7.56
N PHE A 54 -1.87 -3.25 7.38
CA PHE A 54 -2.80 -3.52 8.48
C PHE A 54 -3.12 -5.00 8.46
N GLU A 55 -2.84 -5.67 9.56
CA GLU A 55 -3.06 -7.11 9.65
C GLU A 55 -4.11 -7.41 10.70
N TYR A 56 -5.21 -7.99 10.26
CA TYR A 56 -6.31 -8.37 11.13
C TYR A 56 -6.13 -9.80 11.59
N PRO A 57 -6.58 -10.14 12.81
CA PRO A 57 -6.64 -11.53 13.21
C PRO A 57 -7.54 -12.32 12.25
N ALA A 58 -7.30 -13.60 12.14
CA ALA A 58 -8.07 -14.46 11.25
C ALA A 58 -9.57 -14.32 11.54
N GLY A 59 -10.34 -14.10 10.49
CA GLY A 59 -11.78 -13.93 10.60
C GLY A 59 -12.24 -12.57 11.09
N LYS A 60 -11.31 -11.63 11.31
CA LYS A 60 -11.64 -10.29 11.81
C LYS A 60 -11.46 -9.18 10.79
N ALA A 61 -11.03 -9.51 9.60
CA ALA A 61 -10.91 -8.50 8.54
C ALA A 61 -12.30 -7.95 8.19
N PRO A 62 -12.38 -6.71 7.69
CA PRO A 62 -13.66 -6.17 7.27
C PRO A 62 -14.33 -7.10 6.26
N SER A 63 -15.59 -7.44 6.50
CA SER A 63 -16.33 -8.34 5.63
C SER A 63 -16.71 -7.65 4.31
N ARG A 64 -16.65 -6.35 4.29
CA ARG A 64 -17.06 -5.58 3.12
C ARG A 64 -16.10 -4.42 2.89
N ILE A 65 -15.41 -4.48 1.76
CA ILE A 65 -14.50 -3.43 1.33
C ILE A 65 -15.20 -2.73 0.16
N ASP A 66 -15.85 -1.63 0.46
CA ASP A 66 -16.60 -0.88 -0.53
C ASP A 66 -16.05 0.55 -0.64
N ASN A 67 -16.70 1.35 -1.46
CA ASN A 67 -16.27 2.73 -1.68
C ASN A 67 -16.20 3.53 -0.38
N ASP A 68 -17.17 3.34 0.52
CA ASP A 68 -17.17 4.06 1.80
C ASP A 68 -15.97 3.70 2.66
N TYR A 69 -15.57 2.44 2.66
CA TYR A 69 -14.39 1.99 3.37
C TYR A 69 -13.15 2.70 2.86
N TYR A 70 -12.98 2.72 1.53
CA TYR A 70 -11.82 3.39 0.92
C TYR A 70 -11.82 4.89 1.20
N VAL A 71 -12.98 5.53 1.10
CA VAL A 71 -13.08 6.96 1.34
C VAL A 71 -12.67 7.31 2.77
N ARG A 72 -13.08 6.48 3.74
CA ARG A 72 -12.66 6.69 5.12
C ARG A 72 -11.14 6.59 5.28
N LEU A 73 -10.52 5.60 4.63
CA LEU A 73 -9.07 5.43 4.72
C LEU A 73 -8.30 6.58 4.09
N VAL A 74 -8.70 7.01 2.88
CA VAL A 74 -8.00 8.11 2.22
C VAL A 74 -8.22 9.43 2.93
N ASN A 75 -9.40 9.65 3.53
CA ASN A 75 -9.66 10.83 4.33
C ASN A 75 -8.80 10.84 5.59
N ALA A 76 -8.63 9.68 6.24
CA ALA A 76 -7.78 9.57 7.41
C ALA A 76 -6.31 9.83 7.04
N TYR A 77 -5.86 9.32 5.90
CA TYR A 77 -4.52 9.58 5.41
C TYR A 77 -4.32 11.09 5.17
N ALA A 78 -5.26 11.71 4.47
CA ALA A 78 -5.16 13.13 4.14
C ALA A 78 -5.13 13.98 5.42
N LYS A 79 -5.97 13.63 6.40
CA LYS A 79 -6.00 14.35 7.67
C LYS A 79 -4.68 14.19 8.42
N GLY A 80 -4.17 12.97 8.52
CA GLY A 80 -2.92 12.70 9.20
C GLY A 80 -1.70 13.35 8.54
N SER A 81 -1.76 13.56 7.24
CA SER A 81 -0.70 14.19 6.47
C SER A 81 -0.91 15.69 6.28
N GLU A 82 -2.00 16.24 6.82
CA GLU A 82 -2.40 17.63 6.60
C GLU A 82 -2.51 17.96 5.11
N ALA A 83 -3.01 16.99 4.35
CA ALA A 83 -3.11 17.09 2.90
C ALA A 83 -4.56 17.21 2.46
N ARG A 84 -4.75 17.71 1.25
CA ARG A 84 -6.06 17.86 0.65
C ARG A 84 -6.19 16.89 -0.51
N LEU A 85 -7.26 16.11 -0.53
CA LEU A 85 -7.53 15.21 -1.63
C LEU A 85 -7.82 15.98 -2.90
N ARG A 86 -7.18 15.57 -4.00
CA ARG A 86 -7.37 16.17 -5.31
C ARG A 86 -8.10 15.24 -6.26
N LYS A 87 -7.84 13.94 -6.13
CA LYS A 87 -8.41 12.94 -7.02
C LYS A 87 -8.49 11.62 -6.27
N ARG A 88 -9.50 10.81 -6.58
CA ARG A 88 -9.63 9.48 -6.02
C ARG A 88 -10.47 8.61 -6.95
N GLY A 89 -10.24 7.31 -6.91
CA GLY A 89 -11.00 6.37 -7.71
C GLY A 89 -10.44 4.97 -7.65
N PRO A 90 -11.08 4.03 -8.33
CA PRO A 90 -10.61 2.66 -8.35
C PRO A 90 -9.29 2.53 -9.10
N VAL A 91 -8.50 1.53 -8.73
CA VAL A 91 -7.23 1.23 -9.37
C VAL A 91 -7.02 -0.28 -9.32
N THR A 92 -6.18 -0.80 -10.22
CA THR A 92 -5.74 -2.18 -10.16
C THR A 92 -4.25 -2.17 -9.83
N VAL A 93 -3.87 -2.86 -8.76
CA VAL A 93 -2.48 -2.98 -8.33
C VAL A 93 -2.20 -4.46 -8.11
N ALA A 94 -1.13 -4.97 -8.70
CA ALA A 94 -0.76 -6.38 -8.60
C ALA A 94 -1.90 -7.31 -9.03
N GLY A 95 -2.70 -6.89 -10.01
CA GLY A 95 -3.83 -7.66 -10.49
C GLY A 95 -5.06 -7.64 -9.59
N ARG A 96 -5.05 -6.85 -8.54
CA ARG A 96 -6.16 -6.79 -7.58
C ARG A 96 -6.83 -5.44 -7.62
N SER A 97 -8.13 -5.46 -7.34
CA SER A 97 -8.90 -4.23 -7.21
C SER A 97 -8.50 -3.48 -5.95
N GLY A 98 -8.31 -2.20 -6.08
CA GLY A 98 -7.96 -1.32 -4.98
C GLY A 98 -8.50 0.07 -5.21
N PHE A 99 -7.98 1.02 -4.47
CA PHE A 99 -8.43 2.40 -4.54
C PHE A 99 -7.22 3.33 -4.50
N GLU A 100 -7.26 4.36 -5.30
CA GLU A 100 -6.16 5.31 -5.42
C GLU A 100 -6.61 6.71 -5.06
N ALA A 101 -5.74 7.46 -4.42
CA ALA A 101 -5.97 8.86 -4.14
C ALA A 101 -4.72 9.67 -4.41
N ILE A 102 -4.90 10.89 -4.86
CA ILE A 102 -3.84 11.88 -5.00
C ILE A 102 -4.20 13.05 -4.09
N ALA A 103 -3.24 13.53 -3.33
CA ALA A 103 -3.44 14.60 -2.38
C ALA A 103 -2.26 15.56 -2.41
N ASP A 104 -2.51 16.81 -2.05
CA ASP A 104 -1.46 17.81 -1.90
C ASP A 104 -1.48 18.32 -0.47
N ASP A 105 -0.31 18.62 0.10
CA ASP A 105 -0.30 19.23 1.41
C ASP A 105 -0.87 20.65 1.31
N GLY A 106 -1.22 21.22 2.47
CA GLY A 106 -1.91 22.51 2.51
C GLY A 106 -1.14 23.67 1.90
N LYS A 107 0.11 23.48 1.60
CA LYS A 107 0.97 24.50 1.00
C LYS A 107 1.38 24.13 -0.42
N GLY A 108 0.88 23.02 -0.93
CA GLY A 108 1.24 22.53 -2.26
C GLY A 108 2.69 22.11 -2.40
N LYS A 109 3.37 21.85 -1.29
CA LYS A 109 4.78 21.48 -1.33
C LYS A 109 5.00 20.01 -1.61
N LEU A 110 4.13 19.17 -1.09
CA LEU A 110 4.22 17.74 -1.30
C LEU A 110 2.98 17.23 -2.03
N ASN A 111 3.22 16.33 -2.93
CA ASN A 111 2.20 15.70 -3.73
C ASN A 111 2.23 14.20 -3.40
N HIS A 112 1.11 13.65 -2.98
CA HIS A 112 0.99 12.30 -2.44
C HIS A 112 0.24 11.39 -3.40
N LEU A 113 0.74 10.18 -3.57
CA LEU A 113 0.01 9.09 -4.22
C LEU A 113 -0.23 8.03 -3.16
N VAL A 114 -1.48 7.60 -3.02
CA VAL A 114 -1.86 6.58 -2.03
C VAL A 114 -2.67 5.51 -2.73
N ASP A 115 -2.22 4.26 -2.65
CA ASP A 115 -2.94 3.12 -3.21
C ASP A 115 -3.29 2.15 -2.09
N ILE A 116 -4.54 1.74 -2.02
CA ILE A 116 -5.03 0.81 -1.02
C ILE A 116 -5.39 -0.49 -1.69
N VAL A 117 -4.79 -1.58 -1.22
CA VAL A 117 -4.94 -2.91 -1.83
C VAL A 117 -5.31 -3.92 -0.75
N PRO A 118 -6.58 -4.33 -0.67
CA PRO A 118 -6.98 -5.38 0.27
C PRO A 118 -6.56 -6.76 -0.25
N ALA A 119 -6.13 -7.62 0.66
CA ALA A 119 -5.76 -8.99 0.31
C ALA A 119 -5.91 -9.90 1.54
N GLY A 120 -6.95 -10.71 1.57
CA GLY A 120 -7.20 -11.62 2.68
C GLY A 120 -7.44 -10.85 3.98
N ASN A 121 -6.67 -11.16 5.01
CA ASN A 121 -6.79 -10.48 6.30
C ASN A 121 -5.88 -9.27 6.41
N ARG A 122 -5.35 -8.79 5.30
CA ARG A 122 -4.44 -7.64 5.27
C ARG A 122 -4.97 -6.54 4.36
N ILE A 123 -4.65 -5.32 4.74
CA ILE A 123 -4.88 -4.15 3.90
C ILE A 123 -3.50 -3.51 3.69
N TYR A 124 -3.08 -3.43 2.44
CA TYR A 124 -1.81 -2.79 2.09
C TYR A 124 -2.08 -1.37 1.64
N ILE A 125 -1.32 -0.43 2.17
CA ILE A 125 -1.40 0.96 1.74
C ILE A 125 -0.01 1.36 1.23
N LEU A 126 0.08 1.58 -0.08
CA LEU A 126 1.30 2.09 -0.69
C LEU A 126 1.17 3.59 -0.76
N ALA A 127 2.11 4.29 -0.19
CA ALA A 127 2.07 5.75 -0.22
C ALA A 127 3.43 6.31 -0.57
N THR A 128 3.45 7.32 -1.42
CA THR A 128 4.67 8.06 -1.70
C THR A 128 4.32 9.53 -1.77
N ALA A 129 5.22 10.36 -1.29
CA ALA A 129 5.04 11.81 -1.32
C ALA A 129 6.36 12.44 -1.74
N GLY A 130 6.26 13.47 -2.55
CA GLY A 130 7.42 14.20 -3.02
C GLY A 130 7.00 15.57 -3.57
N PRO A 131 7.98 16.37 -4.01
CA PRO A 131 7.67 17.72 -4.47
C PRO A 131 6.96 17.74 -5.81
N ARG A 132 6.25 18.82 -6.04
CA ARG A 132 5.60 19.11 -7.33
C ARG A 132 4.61 18.03 -7.75
N ASN A 133 4.82 17.43 -8.91
CA ASN A 133 3.93 16.43 -9.50
C ASN A 133 4.41 15.01 -9.23
N HIS A 134 4.95 14.79 -8.05
CA HIS A 134 5.51 13.49 -7.70
C HIS A 134 4.53 12.33 -7.89
N ALA A 135 3.27 12.54 -7.54
CA ALA A 135 2.25 11.48 -7.60
C ALA A 135 2.01 10.95 -9.01
N THR A 136 2.29 11.75 -10.03
CA THR A 136 2.09 11.34 -11.42
C THR A 136 3.43 11.13 -12.15
N GLY A 137 4.52 11.09 -11.41
CA GLY A 137 5.85 10.95 -11.99
C GLY A 137 6.29 9.49 -12.09
N ASP A 138 7.39 9.29 -12.80
CA ASP A 138 7.91 7.96 -13.08
C ASP A 138 8.29 7.17 -11.84
N ASP A 139 8.82 7.84 -10.83
CA ASP A 139 9.26 7.16 -9.61
C ASP A 139 8.07 6.66 -8.78
N ALA A 140 6.99 7.44 -8.72
CA ALA A 140 5.78 7.01 -8.03
C ALA A 140 5.15 5.81 -8.76
N GLU A 141 5.12 5.87 -10.08
CA GLU A 141 4.61 4.78 -10.90
C GLU A 141 5.46 3.52 -10.72
N ARG A 142 6.77 3.67 -10.77
CA ARG A 142 7.69 2.55 -10.55
C ARG A 142 7.45 1.89 -9.20
N PHE A 143 7.30 2.70 -8.16
CA PHE A 143 7.04 2.18 -6.82
C PHE A 143 5.74 1.37 -6.78
N ARG A 144 4.64 1.96 -7.23
CA ARG A 144 3.33 1.29 -7.24
C ARG A 144 3.35 0.01 -8.07
N ASP A 145 3.89 0.09 -9.29
CA ASP A 145 3.82 -1.02 -10.24
C ASP A 145 4.73 -2.18 -9.87
N SER A 146 5.72 -1.94 -8.99
CA SER A 146 6.59 -3.01 -8.52
C SER A 146 5.98 -3.86 -7.40
N PHE A 147 4.87 -3.41 -6.82
CA PHE A 147 4.24 -4.13 -5.72
C PHE A 147 3.65 -5.44 -6.18
N ARG A 148 3.90 -6.50 -5.41
CA ARG A 148 3.29 -7.82 -5.68
C ARG A 148 3.06 -8.58 -4.38
N LEU A 149 2.13 -9.53 -4.43
CA LEU A 149 1.75 -10.33 -3.27
C LEU A 149 2.44 -11.69 -3.36
N LEU A 150 3.25 -12.01 -2.36
CA LEU A 150 4.06 -13.23 -2.40
C LEU A 150 3.24 -14.51 -2.19
N GLY A 151 2.36 -14.50 -1.21
CA GLY A 151 1.56 -15.69 -0.92
C GLY A 151 0.58 -16.04 -2.02
N GLU A 152 -0.05 -15.04 -2.60
CA GLU A 152 -0.99 -15.23 -3.69
C GLU A 152 -0.31 -15.73 -4.95
N GLU A 153 0.89 -15.24 -5.24
CA GLU A 153 1.69 -15.72 -6.34
C GLU A 153 1.98 -17.20 -6.19
N THR A 154 2.35 -17.64 -5.00
CA THR A 154 2.60 -19.04 -4.72
C THR A 154 1.35 -19.88 -4.92
N GLN A 155 0.21 -19.41 -4.46
CA GLN A 155 -1.07 -20.13 -4.62
C GLN A 155 -1.46 -20.27 -6.08
N LEU A 156 -1.28 -19.23 -6.87
CA LEU A 156 -1.58 -19.28 -8.28
C LEU A 156 -0.71 -20.28 -9.04
N GLN A 157 0.55 -20.35 -8.70
CA GLN A 157 1.46 -21.32 -9.28
C GLN A 157 1.05 -22.75 -8.93
N SER A 158 0.70 -22.98 -7.69
CA SER A 158 0.24 -24.28 -7.24
C SER A 158 -1.05 -24.70 -7.95
N ALA A 159 -1.99 -23.78 -8.08
CA ALA A 159 -3.24 -24.06 -8.78
C ALA A 159 -3.00 -24.35 -10.26
N GLY A 160 -2.05 -23.66 -10.86
CA GLY A 160 -1.71 -23.87 -12.25
C GLY A 160 -1.06 -25.22 -12.53
N THR A 161 -0.35 -25.76 -11.55
CA THR A 161 0.28 -27.07 -11.70
C THR A 161 -0.62 -28.20 -11.27
N ALA A 162 -1.56 -27.90 -10.42
CA ALA A 162 -2.44 -28.89 -9.90
C ALA A 162 -3.62 -29.20 -10.76
N PRO A 163 -3.91 -28.72 -11.71
CA PRO A 163 -4.96 -28.78 -12.42
C PRO A 163 -5.42 -29.76 -12.80
N ALA A 164 -5.45 -29.78 -12.86
CA ALA A 164 -5.74 -30.33 -13.21
C ALA A 164 -6.34 -31.17 -12.57
N PRO A 165 -6.44 -31.53 -12.11
CA PRO A 165 -6.91 -32.42 -11.71
C PRO A 165 -7.84 -32.52 -11.37
N ALA A 166 -7.85 -32.49 -11.22
CA ALA A 166 -8.56 -32.75 -10.84
C ALA A 166 -9.34 -33.02 -11.30
N GLN A 167 -9.37 -33.16 -11.64
CA GLN A 167 -10.07 -33.51 -12.11
C GLN A 167 -10.61 -34.25 -11.93
#